data_e478a8e35d6fb549073466fab5d3ffb0
#
_entry.id   e478a8e35d6fb549073466fab5d3ffb0
#
_cell.length_a   1.000
_cell.length_b   1.000
_cell.length_c   1.000
_cell.angle_alpha   90.00
_cell.angle_beta   90.00
_cell.angle_gamma   90.00
#
_symmetry.space_group_name_H-M   'P 1'
#
loop_
_entity.id
_entity.type
_entity.pdbx_description
1 polymer ?
#
loop_
_entity_poly.entity_id
_entity_poly.type
_entity_poly.pdbx_seq_one_letter_code
_entity_poly.pdbx_strand_id
1 'polypeptide(L)'
;EDRPIWISWKLDGLTLVVTYDGGILTKIVTRGNGHIGTNITHLAPAISGIPATISEKGHLVVRGEAVISYADFEQFIIESEGDYANPRNLASGSLALKDIEEVKQRHIQWIPFTLVYTERELTSWGERMQMLKDLGMNPVERERIDHPTTENIQLEIDKFTEKVTSKKNPFPVDGLVTVSYTHLTLPT
;
A
#
# COMPACT_ATOMS: atom_id res chain seq x y z
N GLU A 1 -6.45 20.70 22.58
CA GLU A 1 -7.38 20.31 21.51
C GLU A 1 -7.06 18.88 21.08
N ASP A 2 -8.04 18.00 21.27
CA ASP A 2 -7.95 16.60 20.82
C ASP A 2 -7.93 16.58 19.30
N ARG A 3 -6.76 16.36 18.73
CA ARG A 3 -6.62 16.20 17.28
C ARG A 3 -6.91 14.76 16.90
N PRO A 4 -7.79 14.49 15.94
CA PRO A 4 -8.03 13.13 15.46
C PRO A 4 -6.75 12.46 14.98
N ILE A 5 -6.68 11.15 15.16
CA ILE A 5 -5.62 10.31 14.60
C ILE A 5 -6.24 9.21 13.74
N TRP A 6 -5.42 8.61 12.88
CA TRP A 6 -5.77 7.42 12.15
C TRP A 6 -4.91 6.25 12.58
N ILE A 7 -5.49 5.05 12.61
CA ILE A 7 -4.75 3.79 12.74
C ILE A 7 -4.93 3.00 11.45
N SER A 8 -3.85 2.45 10.93
CA SER A 8 -3.87 1.62 9.74
C SER A 8 -2.91 0.43 9.87
N TRP A 9 -3.08 -0.55 8.99
CA TRP A 9 -2.14 -1.66 8.89
C TRP A 9 -0.77 -1.19 8.42
N LYS A 10 0.27 -1.77 9.01
CA LYS A 10 1.60 -1.80 8.42
C LYS A 10 1.71 -3.09 7.60
N LEU A 11 1.43 -2.97 6.31
CA LEU A 11 1.48 -4.10 5.39
C LEU A 11 2.90 -4.60 5.19
N ASP A 12 3.06 -5.92 5.11
CA ASP A 12 4.35 -6.58 4.98
C ASP A 12 4.56 -7.09 3.55
N GLY A 13 5.25 -6.33 2.76
CA GLY A 13 5.53 -6.60 1.34
C GLY A 13 6.72 -5.80 0.84
N LEU A 14 6.62 -5.24 -0.34
CA LEU A 14 7.63 -4.37 -0.94
C LEU A 14 7.00 -3.03 -1.33
N THR A 15 7.60 -1.93 -0.88
CA THR A 15 7.11 -0.59 -1.21
C THR A 15 7.36 -0.25 -2.67
N LEU A 16 6.30 0.16 -3.38
CA LEU A 16 6.36 0.71 -4.73
C LEU A 16 5.91 2.16 -4.74
N VAL A 17 6.70 3.02 -5.36
CA VAL A 17 6.36 4.43 -5.62
C VAL A 17 5.84 4.55 -7.04
N VAL A 18 4.61 5.01 -7.17
CA VAL A 18 3.88 5.10 -8.43
C VAL A 18 3.66 6.57 -8.79
N THR A 19 4.00 6.94 -10.01
CA THR A 19 3.90 8.32 -10.51
C THR A 19 2.92 8.39 -11.67
N TYR A 20 2.07 9.43 -11.62
CA TYR A 20 1.15 9.80 -12.70
C TYR A 20 1.44 11.22 -13.19
N ASP A 21 1.37 11.42 -14.49
CA ASP A 21 1.46 12.72 -15.14
C ASP A 21 0.40 12.83 -16.23
N GLY A 22 -0.37 13.91 -16.21
CA GLY A 22 -1.45 14.10 -17.17
C GLY A 22 -2.55 13.03 -17.08
N GLY A 23 -2.71 12.40 -15.92
CA GLY A 23 -3.66 11.30 -15.70
C GLY A 23 -3.18 9.93 -16.20
N ILE A 24 -1.94 9.82 -16.61
CA ILE A 24 -1.35 8.58 -17.15
C ILE A 24 -0.26 8.07 -16.21
N LEU A 25 -0.26 6.76 -15.96
CA LEU A 25 0.82 6.09 -15.25
C LEU A 25 2.12 6.25 -16.02
N THR A 26 3.14 6.85 -15.41
CA THR A 26 4.45 7.07 -16.05
C THR A 26 5.57 6.26 -15.44
N LYS A 27 5.45 5.88 -14.15
CA LYS A 27 6.58 5.27 -13.45
C LYS A 27 6.14 4.44 -12.25
N ILE A 28 6.73 3.25 -12.12
CA ILE A 28 6.69 2.42 -10.93
C ILE A 28 8.12 2.09 -10.53
N VAL A 29 8.51 2.45 -9.30
CA VAL A 29 9.86 2.23 -8.80
C VAL A 29 9.80 1.51 -7.47
N THR A 30 10.60 0.46 -7.32
CA THR A 30 10.78 -0.19 -6.02
C THR A 30 11.58 0.74 -5.11
N ARG A 31 11.17 0.81 -3.85
CA ARG A 31 12.00 1.44 -2.82
C ARG A 31 13.05 0.42 -2.36
N GLY A 32 14.21 0.39 -3.05
CA GLY A 32 15.32 -0.48 -2.67
C GLY A 32 15.84 -0.20 -1.24
N ASN A 33 17.11 -0.42 -1.01
CA ASN A 33 17.78 -0.19 0.29
C ASN A 33 17.94 1.31 0.68
N GLY A 34 17.11 2.19 0.12
CA GLY A 34 17.08 3.61 0.42
C GLY A 34 17.92 4.51 -0.49
N HIS A 35 18.76 3.94 -1.36
CA HIS A 35 19.63 4.72 -2.24
C HIS A 35 19.35 4.50 -3.73
N ILE A 36 18.96 3.31 -4.13
CA ILE A 36 18.69 2.99 -5.54
C ILE A 36 17.43 2.15 -5.64
N GLY A 37 16.40 2.71 -6.30
CA GLY A 37 15.19 1.98 -6.66
C GLY A 37 15.32 1.40 -8.08
N THR A 38 14.63 0.29 -8.32
CA THR A 38 14.54 -0.33 -9.64
C THR A 38 13.26 0.10 -10.32
N ASN A 39 13.34 0.57 -11.56
CA ASN A 39 12.18 0.90 -12.37
C ASN A 39 11.54 -0.41 -12.89
N ILE A 40 10.31 -0.66 -12.50
CA ILE A 40 9.53 -1.83 -12.89
C ILE A 40 8.22 -1.45 -13.59
N THR A 41 8.17 -0.30 -14.23
CA THR A 41 6.96 0.20 -14.91
C THR A 41 6.41 -0.81 -15.92
N HIS A 42 7.25 -1.58 -16.57
CA HIS A 42 6.85 -2.64 -17.51
C HIS A 42 6.01 -3.75 -16.87
N LEU A 43 6.09 -3.92 -15.55
CA LEU A 43 5.29 -4.91 -14.80
C LEU A 43 3.88 -4.40 -14.41
N ALA A 44 3.54 -3.15 -14.74
CA ALA A 44 2.25 -2.56 -14.37
C ALA A 44 1.04 -3.45 -14.69
N PRO A 45 0.93 -4.10 -15.87
CA PRO A 45 -0.20 -4.98 -16.17
C PRO A 45 -0.28 -6.23 -15.30
N ALA A 46 0.80 -6.61 -14.63
CA ALA A 46 0.86 -7.77 -13.75
C ALA A 46 0.54 -7.46 -12.28
N ILE A 47 0.41 -6.17 -11.92
CA ILE A 47 0.17 -5.72 -10.56
C ILE A 47 -1.23 -5.12 -10.49
N SER A 48 -2.12 -5.73 -9.71
CA SER A 48 -3.46 -5.18 -9.52
C SER A 48 -3.46 -4.01 -8.54
N GLY A 49 -4.43 -3.11 -8.68
CA GLY A 49 -4.58 -1.94 -7.82
C GLY A 49 -3.85 -0.69 -8.29
N ILE A 50 -3.12 -0.75 -9.42
CA ILE A 50 -2.47 0.41 -10.05
C ILE A 50 -3.25 0.75 -11.33
N PRO A 51 -4.13 1.78 -11.32
CA PRO A 51 -4.83 2.21 -12.53
C PRO A 51 -3.83 2.66 -13.61
N ALA A 52 -4.09 2.30 -14.87
CA ALA A 52 -3.28 2.79 -16.00
C ALA A 52 -3.53 4.28 -16.26
N THR A 53 -4.76 4.73 -15.99
CA THR A 53 -5.19 6.13 -16.15
C THR A 53 -6.04 6.55 -14.95
N ILE A 54 -5.96 7.83 -14.60
CA ILE A 54 -6.74 8.45 -13.53
C ILE A 54 -7.34 9.77 -14.01
N SER A 55 -8.36 10.26 -13.31
CA SER A 55 -9.01 11.54 -13.66
C SER A 55 -8.18 12.77 -13.28
N GLU A 56 -7.30 12.67 -12.31
CA GLU A 56 -6.39 13.75 -11.92
C GLU A 56 -5.34 13.99 -13.01
N LYS A 57 -5.23 15.24 -13.51
CA LYS A 57 -4.30 15.60 -14.58
C LYS A 57 -3.00 16.22 -14.09
N GLY A 58 -2.92 16.61 -12.82
CA GLY A 58 -1.69 17.11 -12.21
C GLY A 58 -0.68 15.99 -11.94
N HIS A 59 0.54 16.39 -11.59
CA HIS A 59 1.55 15.45 -11.13
C HIS A 59 1.14 14.79 -9.81
N LEU A 60 1.18 13.48 -9.76
CA LEU A 60 0.77 12.70 -8.59
C LEU A 60 1.79 11.61 -8.29
N VAL A 61 2.23 11.53 -7.04
CA VAL A 61 3.15 10.49 -6.57
C VAL A 61 2.54 9.78 -5.38
N VAL A 62 2.41 8.46 -5.47
CA VAL A 62 1.77 7.63 -4.45
C VAL A 62 2.69 6.50 -4.04
N ARG A 63 2.83 6.31 -2.73
CA ARG A 63 3.54 5.18 -2.16
C ARG A 63 2.52 4.13 -1.70
N GLY A 64 2.75 2.90 -2.07
CA GLY A 64 1.93 1.77 -1.66
C GLY A 64 2.76 0.51 -1.48
N GLU A 65 2.17 -0.46 -0.81
CA GLU A 65 2.81 -1.74 -0.57
C GLU A 65 2.32 -2.78 -1.58
N ALA A 66 3.27 -3.41 -2.27
CA ALA A 66 3.01 -4.58 -3.11
C ALA A 66 2.98 -5.81 -2.22
N VAL A 67 1.86 -6.49 -2.18
CA VAL A 67 1.60 -7.62 -1.29
C VAL A 67 0.97 -8.79 -2.04
N ILE A 68 1.15 -9.98 -1.50
CA ILE A 68 0.44 -11.19 -1.94
C ILE A 68 -0.41 -11.66 -0.75
N SER A 69 -1.69 -11.96 -0.99
CA SER A 69 -2.57 -12.47 0.06
C SER A 69 -2.10 -13.83 0.57
N TYR A 70 -2.48 -14.17 1.79
CA TYR A 70 -2.21 -15.51 2.34
C TYR A 70 -2.82 -16.61 1.47
N ALA A 71 -4.03 -16.40 0.96
CA ALA A 71 -4.71 -17.38 0.11
C ALA A 71 -3.95 -17.60 -1.21
N ASP A 72 -3.52 -16.52 -1.87
CA ASP A 72 -2.76 -16.63 -3.12
C ASP A 72 -1.37 -17.23 -2.90
N PHE A 73 -0.75 -16.92 -1.77
CA PHE A 73 0.53 -17.52 -1.39
C PHE A 73 0.40 -19.04 -1.18
N GLU A 74 -0.60 -19.49 -0.41
CA GLU A 74 -0.85 -20.90 -0.18
C GLU A 74 -1.10 -21.65 -1.50
N GLN A 75 -1.93 -21.07 -2.38
CA GLN A 75 -2.23 -21.65 -3.68
C GLN A 75 -0.98 -21.76 -4.55
N PHE A 76 -0.15 -20.72 -4.56
CA PHE A 76 1.10 -20.71 -5.30
C PHE A 76 2.08 -21.81 -4.83
N ILE A 77 2.22 -21.98 -3.51
CA ILE A 77 3.09 -23.03 -2.93
C ILE A 77 2.60 -24.42 -3.32
N ILE A 78 1.29 -24.65 -3.32
CA ILE A 78 0.72 -25.94 -3.72
C ILE A 78 1.01 -26.23 -5.21
N GLU A 79 0.79 -25.24 -6.08
CA GLU A 79 0.89 -25.44 -7.54
C GLU A 79 2.31 -25.51 -8.06
N SER A 80 3.24 -24.75 -7.46
CA SER A 80 4.60 -24.59 -7.96
C SER A 80 5.64 -25.46 -7.29
N GLU A 81 5.29 -26.16 -6.21
CA GLU A 81 6.27 -26.81 -5.31
C GLU A 81 7.38 -25.84 -4.87
N GLY A 82 7.05 -24.53 -4.89
CA GLY A 82 7.98 -23.47 -4.58
C GLY A 82 8.37 -23.40 -3.11
N ASP A 83 9.61 -23.03 -2.87
CA ASP A 83 10.17 -22.88 -1.53
C ASP A 83 10.36 -21.41 -1.19
N TYR A 84 9.24 -20.75 -0.81
CA TYR A 84 9.25 -19.39 -0.29
C TYR A 84 8.82 -19.38 1.17
N ALA A 85 9.59 -18.69 2.00
CA ALA A 85 9.36 -18.68 3.44
C ALA A 85 8.04 -17.99 3.86
N ASN A 86 7.60 -16.99 3.09
CA ASN A 86 6.41 -16.20 3.41
C ASN A 86 5.93 -15.38 2.20
N PRO A 87 4.72 -14.78 2.26
CA PRO A 87 4.19 -13.96 1.17
C PRO A 87 5.07 -12.77 0.78
N ARG A 88 5.74 -12.14 1.73
CA ARG A 88 6.66 -11.03 1.47
C ARG A 88 7.82 -11.46 0.56
N ASN A 89 8.44 -12.59 0.86
CA ASN A 89 9.55 -13.11 0.06
C ASN A 89 9.10 -13.47 -1.37
N LEU A 90 7.90 -14.02 -1.50
CA LEU A 90 7.32 -14.29 -2.81
C LEU A 90 7.07 -12.99 -3.59
N ALA A 91 6.52 -11.96 -2.95
CA ALA A 91 6.30 -10.66 -3.60
C ALA A 91 7.61 -10.03 -4.07
N SER A 92 8.63 -9.97 -3.22
CA SER A 92 9.94 -9.42 -3.55
C SER A 92 10.62 -10.18 -4.71
N GLY A 93 10.59 -11.50 -4.64
CA GLY A 93 11.17 -12.35 -5.68
C GLY A 93 10.44 -12.22 -7.01
N SER A 94 9.11 -12.09 -6.96
CA SER A 94 8.27 -11.94 -8.15
C SER A 94 8.53 -10.63 -8.90
N LEU A 95 8.75 -9.52 -8.18
CA LEU A 95 9.02 -8.22 -8.78
C LEU A 95 10.42 -8.11 -9.39
N ALA A 96 11.29 -9.06 -9.13
CA ALA A 96 12.59 -9.19 -9.78
C ALA A 96 12.55 -9.99 -11.11
N LEU A 97 11.44 -10.65 -11.42
CA LEU A 97 11.26 -11.41 -12.66
C LEU A 97 11.11 -10.48 -13.87
N LYS A 98 11.55 -10.97 -15.02
CA LYS A 98 11.46 -10.23 -16.28
C LYS A 98 10.21 -10.58 -17.09
N ASP A 99 9.72 -11.80 -16.95
CA ASP A 99 8.56 -12.28 -17.68
C ASP A 99 7.27 -11.82 -16.99
N ILE A 100 6.55 -10.94 -17.67
CA ILE A 100 5.30 -10.36 -17.17
C ILE A 100 4.21 -11.42 -16.96
N GLU A 101 4.14 -12.44 -17.81
CA GLU A 101 3.13 -13.50 -17.67
C GLU A 101 3.39 -14.35 -16.41
N GLU A 102 4.65 -14.58 -16.10
CA GLU A 102 5.04 -15.25 -14.86
C GLU A 102 4.65 -14.40 -13.62
N VAL A 103 4.89 -13.09 -13.68
CA VAL A 103 4.50 -12.17 -12.58
C VAL A 103 3.00 -12.13 -12.39
N LYS A 104 2.21 -12.15 -13.46
CA LYS A 104 0.73 -12.19 -13.38
C LYS A 104 0.21 -13.37 -12.56
N GLN A 105 0.88 -14.50 -12.62
CA GLN A 105 0.48 -15.71 -11.88
C GLN A 105 0.73 -15.61 -10.37
N ARG A 106 1.44 -14.58 -9.92
CA ARG A 106 1.75 -14.35 -8.51
C ARG A 106 0.68 -13.55 -7.78
N HIS A 107 -0.28 -12.94 -8.51
CA HIS A 107 -1.40 -12.18 -7.95
C HIS A 107 -0.96 -11.06 -7.00
N ILE A 108 0.05 -10.29 -7.39
CA ILE A 108 0.52 -9.15 -6.61
C ILE A 108 -0.53 -8.04 -6.63
N GLN A 109 -0.83 -7.48 -5.47
CA GLN A 109 -1.72 -6.34 -5.29
C GLN A 109 -0.92 -5.17 -4.70
N TRP A 110 -1.18 -3.98 -5.20
CA TRP A 110 -0.59 -2.76 -4.67
C TRP A 110 -1.64 -1.98 -3.88
N ILE A 111 -1.31 -1.67 -2.62
CA ILE A 111 -2.22 -1.01 -1.69
C ILE A 111 -1.59 0.30 -1.25
N PRO A 112 -2.13 1.45 -1.69
CA PRO A 112 -1.63 2.77 -1.30
C PRO A 112 -1.73 3.02 0.20
N PHE A 113 -0.73 3.70 0.76
CA PHE A 113 -0.76 4.14 2.15
C PHE A 113 -0.24 5.57 2.35
N THR A 114 0.38 6.18 1.33
CA THR A 114 0.87 7.56 1.40
C THR A 114 0.72 8.25 0.06
N LEU A 115 0.03 9.38 0.04
CA LEU A 115 0.07 10.32 -1.07
C LEU A 115 1.28 11.24 -0.86
N VAL A 116 2.35 10.97 -1.62
CA VAL A 116 3.64 11.66 -1.47
C VAL A 116 3.56 13.08 -2.03
N TYR A 117 2.96 13.24 -3.19
CA TYR A 117 2.81 14.53 -3.86
C TYR A 117 1.50 14.63 -4.60
N THR A 118 0.86 15.79 -4.49
CA THR A 118 -0.29 16.22 -5.29
C THR A 118 -0.23 17.72 -5.48
N GLU A 119 -0.77 18.22 -6.59
CA GLU A 119 -0.92 19.66 -6.82
C GLU A 119 -2.13 20.24 -6.09
N ARG A 120 -3.00 19.39 -5.51
CA ARG A 120 -4.14 19.83 -4.72
C ARG A 120 -3.72 20.16 -3.28
N GLU A 121 -4.34 21.18 -2.74
CA GLU A 121 -4.22 21.50 -1.32
C GLU A 121 -5.09 20.55 -0.50
N LEU A 122 -4.45 19.60 0.17
CA LEU A 122 -5.10 18.67 1.09
C LEU A 122 -4.50 18.83 2.49
N THR A 123 -5.35 18.93 3.50
CA THR A 123 -4.93 19.29 4.86
C THR A 123 -4.69 18.10 5.77
N SER A 124 -5.19 16.92 5.40
CA SER A 124 -5.08 15.73 6.25
C SER A 124 -4.75 14.47 5.48
N TRP A 125 -4.20 13.49 6.19
CA TRP A 125 -3.96 12.16 5.64
C TRP A 125 -5.26 11.47 5.21
N GLY A 126 -6.35 11.67 5.97
CA GLY A 126 -7.66 11.12 5.61
C GLY A 126 -8.19 11.64 4.29
N GLU A 127 -8.08 12.95 4.02
CA GLU A 127 -8.44 13.55 2.73
C GLU A 127 -7.58 13.00 1.60
N ARG A 128 -6.28 12.77 1.84
CA ARG A 128 -5.37 12.19 0.87
C ARG A 128 -5.78 10.76 0.52
N MET A 129 -6.12 9.94 1.50
CA MET A 129 -6.60 8.58 1.26
C MET A 129 -7.95 8.58 0.53
N GLN A 130 -8.84 9.49 0.86
CA GLN A 130 -10.12 9.64 0.15
C GLN A 130 -9.91 10.04 -1.31
N MET A 131 -8.98 10.94 -1.60
CA MET A 131 -8.63 11.29 -2.98
C MET A 131 -8.16 10.06 -3.76
N LEU A 132 -7.30 9.23 -3.19
CA LEU A 132 -6.82 8.01 -3.84
C LEU A 132 -7.97 7.03 -4.12
N LYS A 133 -8.91 6.90 -3.20
CA LYS A 133 -10.11 6.09 -3.39
C LYS A 133 -10.98 6.62 -4.53
N ASP A 134 -11.18 7.93 -4.58
CA ASP A 134 -11.96 8.60 -5.64
C ASP A 134 -11.29 8.44 -7.02
N LEU A 135 -9.98 8.29 -7.07
CA LEU A 135 -9.21 8.02 -8.28
C LEU A 135 -9.23 6.53 -8.71
N GLY A 136 -9.93 5.67 -8.00
CA GLY A 136 -10.06 4.25 -8.33
C GLY A 136 -9.03 3.34 -7.68
N MET A 137 -8.27 3.83 -6.73
CA MET A 137 -7.34 3.03 -5.93
C MET A 137 -8.04 2.45 -4.71
N ASN A 138 -7.40 1.49 -4.04
CA ASN A 138 -7.90 0.87 -2.82
C ASN A 138 -6.91 1.08 -1.66
N PRO A 139 -6.96 2.25 -0.98
CA PRO A 139 -6.03 2.56 0.10
C PRO A 139 -6.11 1.58 1.26
N VAL A 140 -5.04 1.52 2.03
CA VAL A 140 -4.93 0.66 3.21
C VAL A 140 -6.12 0.81 4.15
N GLU A 141 -6.58 -0.29 4.73
CA GLU A 141 -7.61 -0.30 5.78
C GLU A 141 -7.18 0.57 6.94
N ARG A 142 -8.07 1.47 7.34
CA ARG A 142 -7.79 2.52 8.32
C ARG A 142 -9.02 2.86 9.15
N GLU A 143 -8.77 3.26 10.39
CA GLU A 143 -9.82 3.74 11.29
C GLU A 143 -9.44 5.11 11.87
N ARG A 144 -10.40 6.01 11.88
CA ARG A 144 -10.27 7.34 12.48
C ARG A 144 -10.66 7.30 13.95
N ILE A 145 -9.87 7.93 14.79
CA ILE A 145 -10.16 8.14 16.20
C ILE A 145 -10.30 9.63 16.43
N ASP A 146 -11.53 10.10 16.64
CA ASP A 146 -11.82 11.54 16.82
C ASP A 146 -11.33 12.07 18.17
N HIS A 147 -11.38 11.23 19.20
CA HIS A 147 -10.91 11.54 20.54
C HIS A 147 -9.85 10.54 20.95
N PRO A 148 -8.55 10.81 20.67
CA PRO A 148 -7.47 9.86 20.86
C PRO A 148 -7.04 9.75 22.32
N THR A 149 -7.89 9.20 23.15
CA THR A 149 -7.56 8.81 24.52
C THR A 149 -6.84 7.46 24.51
N THR A 150 -6.08 7.14 25.55
CA THR A 150 -5.44 5.82 25.71
C THR A 150 -6.45 4.69 25.56
N GLU A 151 -7.65 4.84 26.11
CA GLU A 151 -8.71 3.83 26.03
C GLU A 151 -9.22 3.66 24.61
N ASN A 152 -9.51 4.74 23.88
CA ASN A 152 -10.01 4.69 22.51
C ASN A 152 -8.96 4.13 21.55
N ILE A 153 -7.72 4.49 21.74
CA ILE A 153 -6.60 3.93 20.95
C ILE A 153 -6.48 2.43 21.21
N GLN A 154 -6.53 2.01 22.47
CA GLN A 154 -6.42 0.60 22.81
C GLN A 154 -7.59 -0.22 22.26
N LEU A 155 -8.82 0.31 22.26
CA LEU A 155 -9.97 -0.33 21.65
C LEU A 155 -9.75 -0.61 20.15
N GLU A 156 -9.23 0.34 19.41
CA GLU A 156 -8.95 0.14 17.98
C GLU A 156 -7.80 -0.84 17.75
N ILE A 157 -6.74 -0.77 18.55
CA ILE A 157 -5.65 -1.74 18.52
C ILE A 157 -6.18 -3.16 18.75
N ASP A 158 -7.05 -3.33 19.73
CA ASP A 158 -7.65 -4.62 20.05
C ASP A 158 -8.50 -5.18 18.90
N LYS A 159 -9.27 -4.32 18.21
CA LYS A 159 -10.04 -4.72 17.02
C LYS A 159 -9.14 -5.22 15.89
N PHE A 160 -8.06 -4.49 15.58
CA PHE A 160 -7.09 -4.92 14.57
C PHE A 160 -6.38 -6.21 14.98
N THR A 161 -5.99 -6.30 16.24
CA THR A 161 -5.33 -7.50 16.80
C THR A 161 -6.23 -8.73 16.71
N GLU A 162 -7.53 -8.58 16.99
CA GLU A 162 -8.50 -9.66 16.84
C GLU A 162 -8.58 -10.18 15.41
N LYS A 163 -8.52 -9.31 14.41
CA LYS A 163 -8.50 -9.72 12.99
C LYS A 163 -7.31 -10.62 12.68
N VAL A 164 -6.13 -10.31 13.22
CA VAL A 164 -4.93 -11.14 13.04
C VAL A 164 -5.08 -12.48 13.79
N THR A 165 -5.50 -12.44 15.03
CA THR A 165 -5.68 -13.63 15.88
C THR A 165 -6.71 -14.60 15.28
N SER A 166 -7.81 -14.07 14.71
CA SER A 166 -8.84 -14.84 14.03
C SER A 166 -8.54 -15.16 12.57
N LYS A 167 -7.36 -14.76 12.08
CA LYS A 167 -6.92 -14.95 10.69
C LYS A 167 -7.87 -14.35 9.65
N LYS A 168 -8.48 -13.22 9.98
CA LYS A 168 -9.40 -12.49 9.08
C LYS A 168 -8.70 -11.43 8.21
N ASN A 169 -7.45 -11.07 8.53
CA ASN A 169 -6.67 -10.18 7.67
C ASN A 169 -6.20 -10.94 6.42
N PRO A 170 -6.56 -10.50 5.22
CA PRO A 170 -6.22 -11.24 3.99
C PRO A 170 -4.74 -11.09 3.60
N PHE A 171 -4.09 -10.00 4.03
CA PHE A 171 -2.72 -9.66 3.67
C PHE A 171 -1.78 -9.74 4.88
N PRO A 172 -0.50 -10.09 4.65
CA PRO A 172 0.48 -10.09 5.72
C PRO A 172 0.70 -8.69 6.28
N VAL A 173 0.76 -8.59 7.59
CA VAL A 173 1.00 -7.36 8.35
C VAL A 173 2.09 -7.60 9.38
N ASP A 174 2.87 -6.57 9.70
CA ASP A 174 3.89 -6.62 10.75
C ASP A 174 3.69 -5.59 11.86
N GLY A 175 2.54 -4.94 11.88
CA GLY A 175 2.15 -4.00 12.91
C GLY A 175 1.05 -3.04 12.49
N LEU A 176 0.90 -1.99 13.27
CA LEU A 176 -0.02 -0.89 13.04
C LEU A 176 0.76 0.42 12.94
N VAL A 177 0.23 1.35 12.16
CA VAL A 177 0.76 2.70 12.02
C VAL A 177 -0.27 3.69 12.54
N THR A 178 0.18 4.65 13.34
CA THR A 178 -0.64 5.79 13.75
C THR A 178 -0.22 7.02 12.95
N VAL A 179 -1.22 7.72 12.41
CA VAL A 179 -1.01 8.97 11.67
C VAL A 179 -1.77 10.07 12.38
N SER A 180 -1.05 11.07 12.84
CA SER A 180 -1.65 12.27 13.42
C SER A 180 -2.06 13.25 12.31
N TYR A 181 -3.05 14.09 12.62
CA TYR A 181 -3.44 15.21 11.76
C TYR A 181 -2.35 16.30 11.82
N THR A 182 -1.22 16.04 11.23
CA THR A 182 -0.21 17.06 11.05
C THR A 182 -0.31 17.62 9.64
N HIS A 183 -0.28 18.94 9.51
CA HIS A 183 0.08 19.57 8.26
C HIS A 183 1.41 18.97 7.81
N LEU A 184 1.39 18.19 6.75
CA LEU A 184 2.62 17.82 6.07
C LEU A 184 3.15 19.09 5.41
N THR A 185 3.93 19.87 6.16
CA THR A 185 4.82 20.84 5.55
C THR A 185 5.83 20.03 4.77
N LEU A 186 5.75 20.12 3.44
CA LEU A 186 6.78 19.60 2.57
C LEU A 186 8.12 20.22 3.02
N PRO A 187 9.19 19.45 3.18
CA PRO A 187 10.49 20.04 3.29
C PRO A 187 10.76 20.79 2.00
N THR A 188 11.00 22.09 2.13
CA THR A 188 11.49 22.97 1.06
C THR A 188 12.85 22.50 0.57
#